data_1898b222ffb9b6a03eba82c02c4706f1
#
_entry.id   1898b222ffb9b6a03eba82c02c4706f1
#
_cell.length_a   1.000
_cell.length_b   1.000
_cell.length_c   1.000
_cell.angle_alpha   90.00
_cell.angle_beta   90.00
_cell.angle_gamma   90.00
#
_symmetry.space_group_name_H-M   'P 1'
#
loop_
_entity.id
_entity.type
_entity.pdbx_description
1 polymer ?
#
loop_
_entity_poly.entity_id
_entity_poly.type
_entity_poly.pdbx_seq_one_letter_code
_entity_poly.pdbx_strand_id
1 'polypeptide(L)' 'MVEDQLLKSKFLKAFANLPEKIKSEEVIAVVDGQPYTWLAAAVEVKSESITGKKILKIVTELEIL' A
#
# COMPACT_ATOMS: atom_id res chain seq x y z
N MET A 1 -14.65 -6.38 4.86
CA MET A 1 -15.09 -7.30 3.80
C MET A 1 -13.96 -8.24 3.42
N VAL A 2 -14.28 -9.44 2.97
CA VAL A 2 -13.28 -10.47 2.65
C VAL A 2 -12.28 -9.99 1.61
N GLU A 3 -12.75 -9.29 0.59
CA GLU A 3 -11.91 -8.78 -0.49
C GLU A 3 -10.87 -7.78 0.01
N ASP A 4 -11.25 -6.87 0.90
CA ASP A 4 -10.33 -5.89 1.48
C ASP A 4 -9.26 -6.59 2.34
N GLN A 5 -9.64 -7.61 3.08
CA GLN A 5 -8.71 -8.38 3.88
C GLN A 5 -7.70 -9.10 3.01
N LEU A 6 -8.15 -9.64 1.90
CA LEU A 6 -7.27 -10.32 0.95
C LEU A 6 -6.27 -9.36 0.32
N LEU A 7 -6.72 -8.18 -0.10
CA LEU A 7 -5.85 -7.16 -0.67
C LEU A 7 -4.84 -6.66 0.36
N LYS A 8 -5.26 -6.47 1.58
CA LYS A 8 -4.39 -6.07 2.69
C LYS A 8 -3.28 -7.09 2.89
N SER A 9 -3.65 -8.38 2.95
CA SER A 9 -2.69 -9.47 3.10
C SER A 9 -1.67 -9.49 1.96
N LYS A 10 -2.14 -9.36 0.73
CA LYS A 10 -1.27 -9.35 -0.45
C LYS A 10 -0.30 -8.18 -0.40
N PHE A 11 -0.80 -7.00 -0.05
CA PHE A 11 0.02 -5.81 0.05
C PHE A 11 1.12 -5.97 1.10
N LEU A 12 0.77 -6.40 2.29
CA LEU A 12 1.72 -6.55 3.38
C LEU A 12 2.76 -7.63 3.09
N LYS A 13 2.36 -8.69 2.40
CA LYS A 13 3.27 -9.74 1.99
C LYS A 13 4.28 -9.23 0.95
N ALA A 14 3.80 -8.50 -0.04
CA ALA A 14 4.66 -7.89 -1.05
C ALA A 14 5.63 -6.90 -0.39
N PHE A 15 5.14 -6.07 0.50
CA PHE A 15 5.94 -5.11 1.25
C PHE A 15 7.06 -5.81 2.03
N ALA A 16 6.74 -6.90 2.72
CA ALA A 16 7.70 -7.62 3.55
C ALA A 16 8.88 -8.19 2.75
N ASN A 17 8.68 -8.46 1.47
CA ASN A 17 9.70 -9.04 0.61
C ASN A 17 10.59 -8.01 -0.08
N LEU A 18 10.34 -6.72 0.14
CA LEU A 18 11.10 -5.66 -0.52
C LEU A 18 12.36 -5.28 0.26
N PRO A 19 13.44 -4.87 -0.45
CA PRO A 19 14.60 -4.29 0.22
C PRO A 19 14.22 -2.98 0.93
N GLU A 20 14.89 -2.69 2.04
CA GLU A 20 14.62 -1.48 2.83
C GLU A 20 14.70 -0.20 2.00
N LYS A 21 15.67 -0.12 1.12
CA LYS A 21 15.84 1.05 0.27
C LYS A 21 14.62 1.32 -0.60
N ILE A 22 14.06 0.28 -1.20
CA ILE A 22 12.86 0.42 -2.03
C ILE A 22 11.67 0.81 -1.20
N LYS A 23 11.52 0.22 0.00
CA LYS A 23 10.42 0.57 0.91
C LYS A 23 10.40 2.05 1.26
N SER A 24 11.57 2.66 1.45
CA SER A 24 11.67 4.05 1.89
C SER A 24 11.71 5.06 0.76
N GLU A 25 12.09 4.67 -0.44
CA GLU A 25 12.32 5.60 -1.55
C GLU A 25 11.28 5.54 -2.68
N GLU A 26 10.68 4.38 -2.93
CA GLU A 26 9.75 4.24 -4.04
C GLU A 26 8.34 4.72 -3.65
N VAL A 27 7.85 5.72 -4.39
CA VAL A 27 6.48 6.19 -4.23
C VAL A 27 5.56 5.31 -5.06
N ILE A 28 4.57 4.70 -4.42
CA ILE A 28 3.65 3.76 -5.08
C ILE A 28 2.25 4.32 -5.30
N ALA A 29 1.90 5.40 -4.63
CA ALA A 29 0.58 5.98 -4.75
C ALA A 29 0.60 7.45 -4.37
N VAL A 30 -0.31 8.20 -4.98
CA VAL A 30 -0.55 9.60 -4.60
C VAL A 30 -2.02 9.69 -4.21
N VAL A 31 -2.29 10.09 -2.97
CA VAL A 31 -3.64 10.23 -2.46
C VAL A 31 -3.83 11.66 -1.99
N ASP A 32 -4.83 12.33 -2.55
CA ASP A 32 -5.14 13.73 -2.23
C ASP A 32 -3.93 14.65 -2.32
N GLY A 33 -3.08 14.42 -3.33
CA GLY A 33 -1.88 15.21 -3.55
C GLY A 33 -0.68 14.82 -2.69
N GLN A 34 -0.83 13.84 -1.82
CA GLN A 34 0.24 13.35 -0.94
C GLN A 34 0.88 12.10 -1.53
N PRO A 35 2.20 12.08 -1.72
CA PRO A 35 2.87 10.86 -2.17
C PRO A 35 3.06 9.88 -1.01
N TYR A 36 2.89 8.60 -1.30
CA TYR A 36 3.07 7.53 -0.32
C TYR A 36 4.09 6.53 -0.81
N THR A 37 5.15 6.36 -0.02
CA THR A 37 6.13 5.29 -0.26
C THR A 37 5.54 3.97 0.23
N TRP A 38 6.23 2.86 -0.06
CA TRP A 38 5.83 1.56 0.48
C TRP A 38 5.67 1.61 1.99
N LEU A 39 6.65 2.23 2.69
CA LEU A 39 6.61 2.35 4.15
C LEU A 39 5.42 3.14 4.64
N ALA A 40 5.21 4.33 4.09
CA ALA A 40 4.08 5.18 4.48
C ALA A 40 2.75 4.49 4.16
N ALA A 41 2.67 3.87 2.99
CA ALA A 41 1.48 3.14 2.58
C ALA A 41 1.18 1.97 3.53
N ALA A 42 2.21 1.23 3.95
CA ALA A 42 2.05 0.10 4.85
C ALA A 42 1.46 0.53 6.20
N VAL A 43 1.88 1.68 6.72
CA VAL A 43 1.33 2.22 7.97
C VAL A 43 -0.18 2.46 7.83
N GLU A 44 -0.59 3.09 6.73
CA GLU A 44 -2.00 3.39 6.48
C GLU A 44 -2.81 2.11 6.25
N VAL A 45 -2.27 1.17 5.49
CA VAL A 45 -2.94 -0.10 5.22
C VAL A 45 -3.11 -0.91 6.50
N LYS A 46 -2.08 -0.98 7.35
CA LYS A 46 -2.14 -1.71 8.62
C LYS A 46 -3.19 -1.13 9.56
N SER A 47 -3.31 0.20 9.59
CA SER A 47 -4.30 0.87 10.44
C SER A 47 -5.70 0.86 9.85
N GLU A 48 -5.85 0.36 8.64
CA GLU A 48 -7.14 0.28 7.92
C GLU A 48 -7.82 1.65 7.82
N SER A 49 -7.01 2.69 7.65
CA SER A 49 -7.52 4.04 7.47
C SER A 49 -8.21 4.21 6.11
N ILE A 50 -8.94 5.29 5.95
CA ILE A 50 -9.55 5.63 4.65
C ILE A 50 -8.45 5.77 3.60
N THR A 51 -7.33 6.41 3.96
CA THR A 51 -6.18 6.55 3.08
C THR A 51 -5.62 5.17 2.70
N GLY A 52 -5.52 4.27 3.65
CA GLY A 52 -5.06 2.90 3.38
C GLY A 52 -5.93 2.18 2.37
N LYS A 53 -7.24 2.34 2.47
CA LYS A 53 -8.19 1.75 1.52
C LYS A 53 -8.02 2.33 0.13
N LYS A 54 -7.80 3.64 0.03
CA LYS A 54 -7.53 4.30 -1.25
C LYS A 54 -6.23 3.80 -1.87
N ILE A 55 -5.20 3.60 -1.05
CA ILE A 55 -3.92 3.07 -1.51
C ILE A 55 -4.08 1.66 -2.08
N LEU A 56 -4.81 0.79 -1.37
CA LEU A 56 -5.07 -0.57 -1.84
C LEU A 56 -5.77 -0.56 -3.18
N LYS A 57 -6.73 0.32 -3.36
CA LYS A 57 -7.44 0.45 -4.64
C LYS A 57 -6.49 0.87 -5.76
N ILE A 58 -5.65 1.86 -5.49
CA ILE A 58 -4.69 2.36 -6.49
C ILE A 58 -3.71 1.28 -6.91
N VAL A 59 -3.08 0.59 -5.96
CA VAL A 59 -2.08 -0.43 -6.29
C VAL A 59 -2.70 -1.63 -6.99
N THR A 60 -3.96 -1.92 -6.71
CA THR A 60 -4.69 -2.99 -7.40
C THR A 60 -4.97 -2.59 -8.84
N GLU A 61 -5.43 -1.35 -9.07
CA GLU A 61 -5.71 -0.83 -10.41
C GLU A 61 -4.45 -0.75 -11.28
N LEU A 62 -3.30 -0.45 -10.66
CA LEU A 62 -2.03 -0.37 -11.37
C LEU A 62 -1.36 -1.74 -11.54
N GLU A 63 -2.00 -2.78 -11.05
CA GLU A 63 -1.51 -4.16 -11.13
C GLU A 63 -0.14 -4.34 -10.44
N ILE A 64 0.09 -3.58 -9.36
CA ILE A 64 1.30 -3.71 -8.56
C ILE A 64 1.22 -4.98 -7.70
N LEU A 65 0.02 -5.37 -7.33
CA LEU A 65 -0.22 -6.58 -6.54
C LEU A 65 -0.62 -7.76 -7.42
#